data_658398d99a161de1c04601d84d7165fa
#
_entry.id   658398d99a161de1c04601d84d7165fa
#
_cell.length_a   1.000
_cell.length_b   1.000
_cell.length_c   1.000
_cell.angle_alpha   90.00
_cell.angle_beta   90.00
_cell.angle_gamma   90.00
#
_symmetry.space_group_name_H-M   'P 1'
#
loop_
_entity.id
_entity.type
_entity.pdbx_description
1 polymer ?
#
loop_
_entity_poly.entity_id
_entity_poly.type
_entity_poly.pdbx_seq_one_letter_code
_entity_poly.pdbx_strand_id
1 'polypeptide(L)'
;EVGYRVIIFDNRDIGLSASCPKKGISYKRENIVNIINAGEKLTPAYSLDDMALDVVGLMDAIGIEKAHIFGMSLGGAITQVLLINHKARLHSATIVMSSSKLSDPSRIKKIALQHNSREEYVENAVNENKIWGNLNFPVSEAYTRDLAGRAFDRGADSEAVNRQASAVYSFGDRRAALKLIDLPCLVIHGADDVLVPPEEGKEIASLIKASEVKVIEGMGHEITPLLSSTIVNLVHDFLSRRCHI
;
A
#
# COMPACT_ATOMS: atom_id res chain seq x y z
N GLU A 1 -21.95 0.41 -9.57
CA GLU A 1 -21.04 1.00 -10.58
C GLU A 1 -21.22 2.51 -10.58
N VAL A 2 -20.11 3.26 -10.41
CA VAL A 2 -20.13 4.73 -10.32
C VAL A 2 -19.48 5.40 -11.55
N GLY A 3 -19.33 4.65 -12.65
CA GLY A 3 -18.95 5.21 -13.95
C GLY A 3 -17.46 5.47 -14.17
N TYR A 4 -16.56 4.96 -13.33
CA TYR A 4 -15.12 5.09 -13.53
C TYR A 4 -14.52 3.94 -14.34
N ARG A 5 -13.57 4.25 -15.22
CA ARG A 5 -12.63 3.26 -15.76
C ARG A 5 -11.58 2.97 -14.70
N VAL A 6 -11.54 1.75 -14.19
CA VAL A 6 -10.57 1.33 -13.16
C VAL A 6 -9.45 0.50 -13.82
N ILE A 7 -8.21 0.85 -13.51
CA ILE A 7 -7.01 0.14 -13.95
C ILE A 7 -6.32 -0.40 -12.72
N ILE A 8 -6.14 -1.70 -12.66
CA ILE A 8 -5.40 -2.41 -11.61
C ILE A 8 -4.21 -3.12 -12.24
N PHE A 9 -3.11 -3.18 -11.52
CA PHE A 9 -1.90 -3.86 -11.97
C PHE A 9 -1.15 -4.44 -10.76
N ASP A 10 -0.33 -5.45 -11.04
CA ASP A 10 0.61 -5.96 -10.04
C ASP A 10 1.84 -5.04 -9.99
N ASN A 11 2.28 -4.64 -8.82
CA ASN A 11 3.56 -3.95 -8.67
C ASN A 11 4.71 -4.83 -9.18
N ARG A 12 5.85 -4.21 -9.54
CA ARG A 12 7.07 -4.97 -9.90
C ARG A 12 7.35 -6.06 -8.87
N ASP A 13 7.88 -7.17 -9.30
CA ASP A 13 8.21 -8.36 -8.52
C ASP A 13 7.01 -9.22 -8.08
N ILE A 14 5.78 -8.79 -8.27
CA ILE A 14 4.59 -9.51 -7.80
C ILE A 14 3.71 -9.92 -8.98
N GLY A 15 3.09 -11.09 -8.85
CA GLY A 15 2.05 -11.56 -9.76
C GLY A 15 2.58 -11.75 -11.18
N LEU A 16 1.91 -11.11 -12.16
CA LEU A 16 2.27 -11.21 -13.58
C LEU A 16 3.19 -10.08 -14.05
N SER A 17 3.53 -9.14 -13.19
CA SER A 17 4.49 -8.08 -13.52
C SER A 17 5.93 -8.60 -13.54
N ALA A 18 6.81 -7.86 -14.23
CA ALA A 18 8.20 -8.24 -14.36
C ALA A 18 8.86 -8.40 -12.99
N SER A 19 9.50 -9.54 -12.79
CA SER A 19 10.32 -9.80 -11.62
C SER A 19 11.70 -9.15 -11.76
N CYS A 20 12.28 -8.74 -10.62
CA CYS A 20 13.64 -8.18 -10.55
C CYS A 20 14.60 -9.24 -9.96
N PRO A 21 14.88 -10.33 -10.69
CA PRO A 21 15.42 -11.55 -10.08
C PRO A 21 16.89 -11.51 -9.72
N LYS A 22 17.67 -10.50 -10.12
CA LYS A 22 19.14 -10.61 -10.05
C LYS A 22 19.92 -9.33 -9.77
N LYS A 23 19.28 -8.20 -9.57
CA LYS A 23 19.97 -6.92 -9.32
C LYS A 23 19.56 -6.31 -8.01
N GLY A 24 20.09 -6.80 -6.92
CA GLY A 24 19.87 -6.17 -5.62
C GLY A 24 19.89 -7.17 -4.50
N ILE A 25 20.13 -6.64 -3.32
CA ILE A 25 20.17 -7.42 -2.09
C ILE A 25 18.75 -7.69 -1.68
N SER A 26 18.39 -8.97 -1.56
CA SER A 26 17.19 -9.38 -0.85
C SER A 26 17.56 -9.59 0.61
N TYR A 27 17.02 -8.75 1.48
CA TYR A 27 17.23 -8.90 2.90
C TYR A 27 16.15 -9.82 3.50
N LYS A 28 16.57 -10.82 4.29
CA LYS A 28 15.61 -11.45 5.20
C LYS A 28 15.07 -10.37 6.14
N ARG A 29 13.81 -10.46 6.54
CA ARG A 29 13.17 -9.40 7.36
C ARG A 29 13.83 -9.17 8.69
N GLU A 30 14.30 -10.23 9.31
CA GLU A 30 15.10 -10.12 10.55
C GLU A 30 16.30 -9.19 10.36
N ASN A 31 16.94 -9.29 9.20
CA ASN A 31 18.07 -8.44 8.84
C ASN A 31 17.65 -7.00 8.56
N ILE A 32 16.49 -6.77 7.92
CA ILE A 32 15.93 -5.42 7.70
C ILE A 32 15.75 -4.72 9.04
N VAL A 33 15.09 -5.39 9.99
CA VAL A 33 14.85 -4.85 11.33
C VAL A 33 16.18 -4.56 12.06
N ASN A 34 17.14 -5.48 11.99
CA ASN A 34 18.44 -5.33 12.67
C ASN A 34 19.24 -4.16 12.08
N ILE A 35 19.29 -4.03 10.74
CA ILE A 35 19.99 -2.93 10.05
C ILE A 35 19.36 -1.58 10.45
N ILE A 36 18.04 -1.48 10.45
CA ILE A 36 17.34 -0.23 10.82
C ILE A 36 17.59 0.10 12.29
N ASN A 37 17.50 -0.88 13.19
CA ASN A 37 17.75 -0.66 14.63
C ASN A 37 19.22 -0.30 14.94
N ALA A 38 20.16 -0.75 14.11
CA ALA A 38 21.56 -0.35 14.18
C ALA A 38 21.82 1.07 13.63
N GLY A 39 20.80 1.72 13.05
CA GLY A 39 20.95 3.01 12.37
C GLY A 39 21.66 2.90 11.02
N GLU A 40 21.81 1.70 10.50
CA GLU A 40 22.46 1.44 9.21
C GLU A 40 21.48 1.67 8.05
N LYS A 41 22.04 1.98 6.89
CA LYS A 41 21.25 2.25 5.68
C LYS A 41 20.97 0.96 4.91
N LEU A 42 19.70 0.69 4.60
CA LEU A 42 19.31 -0.34 3.65
C LEU A 42 19.72 0.05 2.23
N THR A 43 20.18 -0.92 1.45
CA THR A 43 20.43 -0.77 0.01
C THR A 43 19.43 -1.65 -0.73
N PRO A 44 18.23 -1.13 -1.09
CA PRO A 44 17.20 -1.92 -1.74
C PRO A 44 17.56 -2.23 -3.18
N ALA A 45 16.97 -3.29 -3.74
CA ALA A 45 17.12 -3.66 -5.15
C ALA A 45 16.52 -2.60 -6.09
N TYR A 46 15.51 -1.88 -5.62
CA TYR A 46 14.87 -0.74 -6.25
C TYR A 46 14.24 0.14 -5.16
N SER A 47 13.92 1.37 -5.51
CA SER A 47 13.35 2.36 -4.61
C SER A 47 11.82 2.49 -4.77
N LEU A 48 11.18 3.23 -3.87
CA LEU A 48 9.80 3.67 -4.07
C LEU A 48 9.66 4.63 -5.27
N ASP A 49 10.71 5.39 -5.61
CA ASP A 49 10.73 6.21 -6.83
C ASP A 49 10.64 5.34 -8.08
N ASP A 50 11.37 4.23 -8.12
CA ASP A 50 11.29 3.28 -9.24
C ASP A 50 9.87 2.69 -9.36
N MET A 51 9.21 2.38 -8.24
CA MET A 51 7.84 1.87 -8.24
C MET A 51 6.83 2.96 -8.67
N ALA A 52 7.06 4.21 -8.32
CA ALA A 52 6.25 5.33 -8.80
C ALA A 52 6.44 5.56 -10.31
N LEU A 53 7.67 5.41 -10.83
CA LEU A 53 7.96 5.46 -12.26
C LEU A 53 7.29 4.32 -13.03
N ASP A 54 7.09 3.14 -12.45
CA ASP A 54 6.29 2.08 -13.08
C ASP A 54 4.84 2.53 -13.32
N VAL A 55 4.24 3.24 -12.36
CA VAL A 55 2.89 3.78 -12.52
C VAL A 55 2.85 4.80 -13.65
N VAL A 56 3.81 5.72 -13.70
CA VAL A 56 3.91 6.72 -14.76
C VAL A 56 4.13 6.05 -16.11
N GLY A 57 5.04 5.09 -16.21
CA GLY A 57 5.31 4.32 -17.43
C GLY A 57 4.09 3.52 -17.91
N LEU A 58 3.33 2.93 -16.98
CA LEU A 58 2.06 2.27 -17.33
C LEU A 58 1.05 3.28 -17.89
N MET A 59 0.89 4.45 -17.26
CA MET A 59 0.01 5.51 -17.76
C MET A 59 0.41 5.94 -19.18
N ASP A 60 1.71 6.10 -19.44
CA ASP A 60 2.23 6.46 -20.77
C ASP A 60 1.93 5.37 -21.79
N ALA A 61 2.16 4.10 -21.44
CA ALA A 61 1.95 2.96 -22.34
C ALA A 61 0.49 2.78 -22.75
N ILE A 62 -0.47 3.20 -21.91
CA ILE A 62 -1.91 3.09 -22.21
C ILE A 62 -2.56 4.44 -22.57
N GLY A 63 -1.75 5.47 -22.79
CA GLY A 63 -2.20 6.78 -23.27
C GLY A 63 -2.99 7.60 -22.25
N ILE A 64 -2.69 7.47 -20.94
CA ILE A 64 -3.33 8.24 -19.88
C ILE A 64 -2.43 9.39 -19.47
N GLU A 65 -2.88 10.62 -19.71
CA GLU A 65 -2.16 11.83 -19.31
C GLU A 65 -2.23 12.05 -17.80
N LYS A 66 -3.43 11.97 -17.22
CA LYS A 66 -3.68 12.14 -15.78
C LYS A 66 -4.67 11.12 -15.26
N ALA A 67 -4.53 10.76 -13.99
CA ALA A 67 -5.43 9.82 -13.31
C ALA A 67 -5.71 10.23 -11.88
N HIS A 68 -6.80 9.72 -11.32
CA HIS A 68 -7.01 9.61 -9.88
C HIS A 68 -6.28 8.36 -9.41
N ILE A 69 -5.43 8.48 -8.39
CA ILE A 69 -4.65 7.35 -7.87
C ILE A 69 -5.28 6.86 -6.57
N PHE A 70 -5.39 5.55 -6.45
CA PHE A 70 -5.81 4.86 -5.24
C PHE A 70 -4.69 3.90 -4.81
N GLY A 71 -4.12 4.11 -3.63
CA GLY A 71 -3.06 3.26 -3.11
C GLY A 71 -3.29 2.84 -1.67
N MET A 72 -3.17 1.54 -1.38
CA MET A 72 -3.32 0.96 -0.05
C MET A 72 -1.95 0.49 0.47
N SER A 73 -1.66 0.74 1.75
CA SER A 73 -0.44 0.29 2.45
C SER A 73 0.83 0.67 1.67
N LEU A 74 1.58 -0.28 1.13
CA LEU A 74 2.68 -0.04 0.18
C LEU A 74 2.23 0.87 -0.99
N GLY A 75 1.07 0.59 -1.59
CA GLY A 75 0.50 1.43 -2.66
C GLY A 75 0.24 2.86 -2.19
N GLY A 76 -0.11 3.07 -0.92
CA GLY A 76 -0.22 4.38 -0.31
C GLY A 76 1.13 5.11 -0.18
N ALA A 77 2.22 4.39 0.08
CA ALA A 77 3.56 4.95 0.07
C ALA A 77 4.00 5.34 -1.36
N ILE A 78 3.72 4.51 -2.36
CA ILE A 78 3.95 4.82 -3.79
C ILE A 78 3.13 6.05 -4.20
N THR A 79 1.86 6.14 -3.77
CA THR A 79 0.99 7.28 -4.04
C THR A 79 1.56 8.58 -3.46
N GLN A 80 2.17 8.55 -2.27
CA GLN A 80 2.85 9.71 -1.70
C GLN A 80 4.05 10.14 -2.56
N VAL A 81 4.81 9.19 -3.09
CA VAL A 81 5.94 9.49 -4.01
C VAL A 81 5.43 10.10 -5.32
N LEU A 82 4.34 9.57 -5.87
CA LEU A 82 3.68 10.16 -7.05
C LEU A 82 3.24 11.60 -6.80
N LEU A 83 2.64 11.89 -5.63
CA LEU A 83 2.26 13.24 -5.23
C LEU A 83 3.47 14.19 -5.15
N ILE A 84 4.60 13.70 -4.64
CA ILE A 84 5.81 14.50 -4.45
C ILE A 84 6.51 14.77 -5.78
N ASN A 85 6.71 13.73 -6.61
CA ASN A 85 7.61 13.80 -7.77
C ASN A 85 6.86 13.89 -9.11
N HIS A 86 5.58 13.47 -9.16
CA HIS A 86 4.82 13.34 -10.39
C HIS A 86 3.41 13.95 -10.31
N LYS A 87 3.20 14.97 -9.47
CA LYS A 87 1.88 15.55 -9.23
C LYS A 87 1.18 16.05 -10.50
N ALA A 88 1.92 16.44 -11.52
CA ALA A 88 1.38 16.86 -12.80
C ALA A 88 0.61 15.75 -13.54
N ARG A 89 0.84 14.48 -13.20
CA ARG A 89 0.18 13.30 -13.76
C ARG A 89 -1.08 12.89 -12.97
N LEU A 90 -1.44 13.62 -11.92
CA LEU A 90 -2.52 13.27 -11.01
C LEU A 90 -3.65 14.30 -11.06
N HIS A 91 -4.89 13.84 -10.94
CA HIS A 91 -6.05 14.67 -10.62
C HIS A 91 -6.28 14.73 -9.10
N SER A 92 -6.15 13.62 -8.41
CA SER A 92 -6.25 13.48 -6.96
C SER A 92 -5.60 12.19 -6.50
N ALA A 93 -5.48 12.03 -5.18
CA ALA A 93 -4.99 10.79 -4.59
C ALA A 93 -5.90 10.31 -3.45
N THR A 94 -6.10 8.99 -3.37
CA THR A 94 -6.67 8.31 -2.21
C THR A 94 -5.59 7.43 -1.59
N ILE A 95 -5.26 7.69 -0.33
CA ILE A 95 -4.23 6.98 0.43
C ILE A 95 -4.93 6.16 1.52
N VAL A 96 -4.78 4.85 1.49
CA VAL A 96 -5.47 3.96 2.43
C VAL A 96 -4.47 3.21 3.29
N MET A 97 -4.63 3.25 4.62
CA MET A 97 -3.84 2.47 5.60
C MET A 97 -2.32 2.56 5.37
N SER A 98 -1.78 3.78 5.25
CA SER A 98 -0.36 4.01 4.98
C SER A 98 0.23 5.01 5.97
N SER A 99 1.56 5.13 5.97
CA SER A 99 2.31 6.04 6.83
C SER A 99 3.18 7.00 6.02
N SER A 100 3.50 8.17 6.58
CA SER A 100 4.36 9.20 5.98
C SER A 100 5.85 8.92 6.17
N LYS A 101 6.19 8.03 7.08
CA LYS A 101 7.55 7.61 7.45
C LYS A 101 7.52 6.21 8.02
N LEU A 102 8.68 5.61 8.19
CA LEU A 102 8.80 4.41 8.99
C LEU A 102 8.75 4.79 10.47
N SER A 103 7.65 4.46 11.15
CA SER A 103 7.46 4.80 12.56
C SER A 103 7.95 3.72 13.54
N ASP A 104 7.83 2.45 13.17
CA ASP A 104 8.24 1.33 14.01
C ASP A 104 8.65 0.11 13.18
N PRO A 105 9.96 -0.19 13.07
CA PRO A 105 10.44 -1.34 12.32
C PRO A 105 9.97 -2.69 12.88
N SER A 106 9.62 -2.75 14.17
CA SER A 106 9.19 -4.00 14.80
C SER A 106 7.88 -4.54 14.24
N ARG A 107 7.06 -3.67 13.63
CA ARG A 107 5.80 -4.04 12.97
C ARG A 107 6.00 -4.97 11.79
N ILE A 108 7.17 -4.91 11.13
CA ILE A 108 7.53 -5.86 10.06
C ILE A 108 7.47 -7.30 10.55
N LYS A 109 7.80 -7.56 11.81
CA LYS A 109 7.79 -8.91 12.39
C LYS A 109 6.40 -9.54 12.43
N LYS A 110 5.35 -8.73 12.34
CA LYS A 110 3.96 -9.20 12.35
C LYS A 110 3.51 -9.75 10.99
N ILE A 111 4.22 -9.46 9.93
CA ILE A 111 3.85 -9.89 8.58
C ILE A 111 4.57 -11.21 8.30
N ALA A 112 3.88 -12.32 8.07
CA ALA A 112 4.49 -13.60 7.71
C ALA A 112 5.16 -13.53 6.34
N LEU A 113 6.26 -14.26 6.17
CA LEU A 113 7.20 -13.75 5.25
C LEU A 113 7.89 -14.72 4.37
N GLN A 114 8.16 -15.85 4.90
CA GLN A 114 8.74 -16.95 4.17
C GLN A 114 7.68 -18.04 4.06
N HIS A 115 7.52 -18.57 2.89
CA HIS A 115 6.72 -19.73 2.62
C HIS A 115 7.52 -20.63 1.67
N ASN A 116 7.49 -21.92 1.93
CA ASN A 116 8.16 -22.92 1.10
C ASN A 116 7.16 -23.70 0.26
N SER A 117 5.86 -23.52 0.52
CA SER A 117 4.78 -24.17 -0.20
C SER A 117 3.54 -23.28 -0.29
N ARG A 118 2.62 -23.66 -1.17
CA ARG A 118 1.31 -23.03 -1.31
C ARG A 118 0.49 -23.13 -0.03
N GLU A 119 0.55 -24.29 0.63
CA GLU A 119 -0.15 -24.55 1.88
C GLU A 119 0.33 -23.62 2.98
N GLU A 120 1.66 -23.49 3.12
CA GLU A 120 2.27 -22.58 4.11
C GLU A 120 1.89 -21.12 3.85
N TYR A 121 1.88 -20.69 2.58
CA TYR A 121 1.44 -19.35 2.22
C TYR A 121 -0.02 -19.09 2.62
N VAL A 122 -0.91 -20.05 2.35
CA VAL A 122 -2.32 -19.94 2.71
C VAL A 122 -2.54 -19.94 4.22
N GLU A 123 -1.84 -20.79 4.97
CA GLU A 123 -1.91 -20.79 6.44
C GLU A 123 -1.39 -19.49 7.03
N ASN A 124 -0.31 -18.94 6.49
CA ASN A 124 0.21 -17.65 6.89
C ASN A 124 -0.83 -16.55 6.70
N ALA A 125 -1.49 -16.49 5.54
CA ALA A 125 -2.54 -15.51 5.27
C ALA A 125 -3.73 -15.62 6.24
N VAL A 126 -4.14 -16.84 6.60
CA VAL A 126 -5.20 -17.06 7.61
C VAL A 126 -4.77 -16.55 8.99
N ASN A 127 -3.53 -16.83 9.40
CA ASN A 127 -3.01 -16.37 10.69
C ASN A 127 -2.85 -14.85 10.71
N GLU A 128 -2.41 -14.24 9.62
CA GLU A 128 -2.32 -12.81 9.44
C GLU A 128 -3.69 -12.14 9.56
N ASN A 129 -4.71 -12.66 8.89
CA ASN A 129 -6.06 -12.14 8.96
C ASN A 129 -6.62 -12.13 10.40
N LYS A 130 -6.23 -13.11 11.26
CA LYS A 130 -6.58 -13.12 12.68
C LYS A 130 -5.90 -11.99 13.48
N ILE A 131 -4.79 -11.46 13.00
CA ILE A 131 -4.01 -10.43 13.71
C ILE A 131 -4.48 -9.02 13.33
N TRP A 132 -4.66 -8.76 12.02
CA TRP A 132 -4.97 -7.41 11.53
C TRP A 132 -6.23 -7.31 10.66
N GLY A 133 -7.01 -8.39 10.56
CA GLY A 133 -8.30 -8.38 9.87
C GLY A 133 -9.33 -7.49 10.54
N ASN A 134 -10.47 -7.37 9.91
CA ASN A 134 -11.52 -6.49 10.38
C ASN A 134 -12.38 -7.13 11.47
N LEU A 135 -12.67 -6.40 12.54
CA LEU A 135 -13.59 -6.83 13.59
C LEU A 135 -15.06 -6.74 13.14
N ASN A 136 -15.45 -5.62 12.54
CA ASN A 136 -16.85 -5.39 12.13
C ASN A 136 -17.15 -5.79 10.68
N PHE A 137 -16.11 -6.08 9.88
CA PHE A 137 -16.23 -6.45 8.47
C PHE A 137 -15.46 -7.74 8.19
N PRO A 138 -15.70 -8.82 8.96
CA PRO A 138 -14.91 -10.04 8.85
C PRO A 138 -15.15 -10.74 7.52
N VAL A 139 -14.14 -11.51 7.11
CA VAL A 139 -14.26 -12.50 6.05
C VAL A 139 -14.19 -13.89 6.64
N SER A 140 -14.77 -14.87 5.96
CA SER A 140 -14.64 -16.27 6.38
C SER A 140 -13.22 -16.78 6.13
N GLU A 141 -12.77 -17.74 6.94
CA GLU A 141 -11.48 -18.40 6.69
C GLU A 141 -11.40 -19.03 5.30
N ALA A 142 -12.52 -19.57 4.81
CA ALA A 142 -12.60 -20.12 3.45
C ALA A 142 -12.35 -19.06 2.37
N TYR A 143 -12.85 -17.83 2.56
CA TYR A 143 -12.57 -16.72 1.66
C TYR A 143 -11.09 -16.34 1.68
N THR A 144 -10.50 -16.22 2.88
CA THR A 144 -9.07 -15.91 3.02
C THR A 144 -8.19 -16.97 2.36
N ARG A 145 -8.52 -18.25 2.54
CA ARG A 145 -7.82 -19.39 1.91
C ARG A 145 -7.91 -19.35 0.39
N ASP A 146 -9.10 -19.11 -0.17
CA ASP A 146 -9.29 -19.00 -1.61
C ASP A 146 -8.50 -17.82 -2.19
N LEU A 147 -8.60 -16.65 -1.56
CA LEU A 147 -7.88 -15.44 -2.00
C LEU A 147 -6.36 -15.64 -1.96
N ALA A 148 -5.84 -16.20 -0.86
CA ALA A 148 -4.42 -16.48 -0.70
C ALA A 148 -3.94 -17.54 -1.71
N GLY A 149 -4.73 -18.60 -1.93
CA GLY A 149 -4.41 -19.63 -2.91
C GLY A 149 -4.29 -19.03 -4.32
N ARG A 150 -5.24 -18.22 -4.73
CA ARG A 150 -5.19 -17.52 -6.04
C ARG A 150 -4.02 -16.54 -6.15
N ALA A 151 -3.68 -15.86 -5.05
CA ALA A 151 -2.51 -14.96 -5.02
C ALA A 151 -1.21 -15.74 -5.19
N PHE A 152 -1.08 -16.89 -4.52
CA PHE A 152 0.07 -17.79 -4.68
C PHE A 152 0.19 -18.30 -6.13
N ASP A 153 -0.90 -18.83 -6.67
CA ASP A 153 -0.95 -19.38 -8.03
C ASP A 153 -0.65 -18.31 -9.10
N ARG A 154 -0.87 -17.02 -8.78
CA ARG A 154 -0.55 -15.87 -9.62
C ARG A 154 0.93 -15.47 -9.56
N GLY A 155 1.73 -16.02 -8.67
CA GLY A 155 3.17 -15.75 -8.59
C GLY A 155 3.60 -15.06 -7.29
N ALA A 156 3.17 -15.57 -6.13
CA ALA A 156 3.71 -15.13 -4.86
C ALA A 156 5.18 -15.55 -4.71
N ASP A 157 6.03 -14.59 -4.32
CA ASP A 157 7.45 -14.81 -4.07
C ASP A 157 7.86 -14.06 -2.79
N SER A 158 8.32 -14.81 -1.78
CA SER A 158 8.75 -14.25 -0.50
C SER A 158 9.98 -13.32 -0.63
N GLU A 159 10.87 -13.59 -1.57
CA GLU A 159 12.01 -12.73 -1.86
C GLU A 159 11.58 -11.39 -2.48
N ALA A 160 10.56 -11.43 -3.35
CA ALA A 160 9.97 -10.24 -3.92
C ALA A 160 9.34 -9.34 -2.85
N VAL A 161 8.59 -9.93 -1.92
CA VAL A 161 8.00 -9.20 -0.78
C VAL A 161 9.10 -8.56 0.09
N ASN A 162 10.23 -9.25 0.30
CA ASN A 162 11.38 -8.70 1.03
C ASN A 162 12.01 -7.52 0.28
N ARG A 163 12.13 -7.58 -1.05
CA ARG A 163 12.64 -6.45 -1.86
C ARG A 163 11.70 -5.25 -1.81
N GLN A 164 10.39 -5.47 -1.91
CA GLN A 164 9.40 -4.39 -1.75
C GLN A 164 9.44 -3.77 -0.35
N ALA A 165 9.54 -4.58 0.70
CA ALA A 165 9.70 -4.10 2.08
C ALA A 165 10.96 -3.24 2.21
N SER A 166 12.10 -3.70 1.65
CA SER A 166 13.35 -2.92 1.66
C SER A 166 13.20 -1.58 0.96
N ALA A 167 12.46 -1.50 -0.14
CA ALA A 167 12.18 -0.25 -0.85
C ALA A 167 11.39 0.73 0.03
N VAL A 168 10.37 0.25 0.75
CA VAL A 168 9.58 1.09 1.69
C VAL A 168 10.46 1.60 2.83
N TYR A 169 11.22 0.71 3.45
CA TYR A 169 11.97 1.05 4.66
C TYR A 169 13.23 1.88 4.40
N SER A 170 13.76 1.84 3.19
CA SER A 170 14.90 2.67 2.78
C SER A 170 14.52 4.09 2.36
N PHE A 171 13.25 4.35 2.02
CA PHE A 171 12.83 5.63 1.43
C PHE A 171 12.85 6.79 2.42
N GLY A 172 12.65 6.52 3.71
CA GLY A 172 12.77 7.53 4.76
C GLY A 172 11.50 8.36 5.00
N ASP A 173 11.70 9.57 5.54
CA ASP A 173 10.66 10.47 6.00
C ASP A 173 10.15 11.39 4.89
N ARG A 174 8.87 11.32 4.56
CA ARG A 174 8.22 12.10 3.48
C ARG A 174 7.47 13.34 4.00
N ARG A 175 7.41 13.55 5.31
CA ARG A 175 6.58 14.59 5.93
C ARG A 175 6.86 16.00 5.43
N ALA A 176 8.13 16.35 5.26
CA ALA A 176 8.50 17.69 4.78
C ALA A 176 7.99 17.94 3.34
N ALA A 177 8.10 16.94 2.46
CA ALA A 177 7.66 17.04 1.08
C ALA A 177 6.12 17.02 0.97
N LEU A 178 5.42 16.23 1.79
CA LEU A 178 3.95 16.18 1.82
C LEU A 178 3.31 17.52 2.19
N LYS A 179 3.96 18.36 3.02
CA LYS A 179 3.49 19.71 3.34
C LYS A 179 3.42 20.65 2.14
N LEU A 180 4.14 20.32 1.06
CA LEU A 180 4.17 21.13 -0.17
C LEU A 180 3.11 20.70 -1.19
N ILE A 181 2.31 19.68 -0.86
CA ILE A 181 1.27 19.16 -1.76
C ILE A 181 -0.01 19.97 -1.61
N ASP A 182 -0.51 20.42 -2.74
CA ASP A 182 -1.74 21.20 -2.90
C ASP A 182 -2.85 20.45 -3.67
N LEU A 183 -2.60 19.19 -4.02
CA LEU A 183 -3.53 18.35 -4.77
C LEU A 183 -4.60 17.75 -3.84
N PRO A 184 -5.87 17.62 -4.28
CA PRO A 184 -6.90 16.99 -3.47
C PRO A 184 -6.53 15.57 -3.06
N CYS A 185 -6.55 15.27 -1.76
CA CYS A 185 -6.23 13.97 -1.21
C CYS A 185 -7.30 13.48 -0.23
N LEU A 186 -7.67 12.22 -0.37
CA LEU A 186 -8.49 11.49 0.60
C LEU A 186 -7.60 10.48 1.34
N VAL A 187 -7.60 10.53 2.66
CA VAL A 187 -6.95 9.50 3.48
C VAL A 187 -8.03 8.65 4.14
N ILE A 188 -7.96 7.34 3.98
CA ILE A 188 -8.87 6.38 4.62
C ILE A 188 -8.05 5.47 5.52
N HIS A 189 -8.50 5.26 6.77
CA HIS A 189 -7.78 4.41 7.70
C HIS A 189 -8.75 3.61 8.57
N GLY A 190 -8.36 2.38 8.92
CA GLY A 190 -9.10 1.58 9.89
C GLY A 190 -8.80 2.03 11.32
N ALA A 191 -9.84 2.15 12.16
CA ALA A 191 -9.65 2.49 13.57
C ALA A 191 -8.91 1.38 14.33
N ASP A 192 -9.08 0.13 13.90
CA ASP A 192 -8.50 -1.05 14.54
C ASP A 192 -7.27 -1.60 13.81
N ASP A 193 -6.65 -0.78 12.96
CA ASP A 193 -5.43 -1.15 12.24
C ASP A 193 -4.23 -1.25 13.21
N VAL A 194 -3.85 -2.48 13.54
CA VAL A 194 -2.71 -2.77 14.44
C VAL A 194 -1.37 -2.88 13.70
N LEU A 195 -1.40 -2.92 12.37
CA LEU A 195 -0.19 -2.96 11.54
C LEU A 195 0.34 -1.57 11.25
N VAL A 196 -0.55 -0.67 10.80
CA VAL A 196 -0.29 0.76 10.64
C VAL A 196 -1.35 1.51 11.44
N PRO A 197 -1.03 2.06 12.61
CA PRO A 197 -2.03 2.75 13.45
C PRO A 197 -2.71 3.92 12.74
N PRO A 198 -3.98 4.21 13.06
CA PRO A 198 -4.76 5.27 12.43
C PRO A 198 -4.15 6.67 12.59
N GLU A 199 -3.30 6.88 13.58
CA GLU A 199 -2.55 8.12 13.79
C GLU A 199 -1.63 8.45 12.62
N GLU A 200 -1.09 7.43 11.94
CA GLU A 200 -0.25 7.60 10.76
C GLU A 200 -1.05 8.18 9.57
N GLY A 201 -2.28 7.70 9.37
CA GLY A 201 -3.17 8.27 8.35
C GLY A 201 -3.63 9.69 8.71
N LYS A 202 -3.95 9.94 9.98
CA LYS A 202 -4.27 11.29 10.48
C LYS A 202 -3.08 12.23 10.30
N GLU A 203 -1.84 11.76 10.53
CA GLU A 203 -0.62 12.53 10.28
C GLU A 203 -0.53 12.91 8.79
N ILE A 204 -0.66 11.94 7.85
CA ILE A 204 -0.63 12.23 6.40
C ILE A 204 -1.64 13.33 6.05
N ALA A 205 -2.88 13.19 6.53
CA ALA A 205 -3.93 14.16 6.25
C ALA A 205 -3.60 15.54 6.84
N SER A 206 -2.99 15.61 8.01
CA SER A 206 -2.60 16.88 8.63
C SER A 206 -1.47 17.61 7.87
N LEU A 207 -0.66 16.87 7.11
CA LEU A 207 0.46 17.40 6.35
C LEU A 207 0.02 18.00 5.00
N ILE A 208 -0.98 17.38 4.34
CA ILE A 208 -1.43 17.79 3.00
C ILE A 208 -2.57 18.80 3.10
N LYS A 209 -2.35 20.03 2.63
CA LYS A 209 -3.30 21.14 2.81
C LYS A 209 -4.70 20.86 2.25
N ALA A 210 -4.81 20.19 1.12
CA ALA A 210 -6.08 19.89 0.44
C ALA A 210 -6.60 18.49 0.74
N SER A 211 -6.36 17.96 1.93
CA SER A 211 -6.74 16.58 2.30
C SER A 211 -7.99 16.52 3.17
N GLU A 212 -8.63 15.34 3.12
CA GLU A 212 -9.68 14.89 4.04
C GLU A 212 -9.28 13.54 4.63
N VAL A 213 -9.63 13.27 5.90
CA VAL A 213 -9.41 11.96 6.52
C VAL A 213 -10.72 11.31 6.91
N LYS A 214 -10.83 10.01 6.67
CA LYS A 214 -11.93 9.13 7.10
C LYS A 214 -11.35 7.96 7.87
N VAL A 215 -11.72 7.85 9.14
CA VAL A 215 -11.39 6.71 9.99
C VAL A 215 -12.64 5.85 10.09
N ILE A 216 -12.51 4.55 9.84
CA ILE A 216 -13.64 3.60 9.81
C ILE A 216 -13.53 2.69 11.03
N GLU A 217 -14.51 2.77 11.92
CA GLU A 217 -14.60 1.94 13.12
C GLU A 217 -14.76 0.45 12.75
N GLY A 218 -14.03 -0.41 13.43
CA GLY A 218 -14.04 -1.86 13.18
C GLY A 218 -13.28 -2.33 11.93
N MET A 219 -12.65 -1.41 11.20
CA MET A 219 -11.76 -1.73 10.08
C MET A 219 -10.33 -1.90 10.58
N GLY A 220 -9.72 -3.04 10.25
CA GLY A 220 -8.29 -3.33 10.44
C GLY A 220 -7.46 -2.94 9.21
N HIS A 221 -6.39 -3.73 8.92
CA HIS A 221 -5.49 -3.50 7.78
C HIS A 221 -5.93 -4.23 6.50
N GLU A 222 -7.22 -4.22 6.18
CA GLU A 222 -7.78 -4.95 5.05
C GLU A 222 -9.03 -4.25 4.48
N ILE A 223 -9.21 -4.29 3.16
CA ILE A 223 -10.47 -3.94 2.50
C ILE A 223 -11.19 -5.23 2.12
N THR A 224 -12.21 -5.59 2.88
CA THR A 224 -13.02 -6.77 2.63
C THR A 224 -14.20 -6.47 1.67
N PRO A 225 -14.86 -7.49 1.11
CA PRO A 225 -16.08 -7.29 0.32
C PRO A 225 -17.17 -6.51 1.05
N LEU A 226 -17.29 -6.67 2.38
CA LEU A 226 -18.25 -5.93 3.21
C LEU A 226 -17.95 -4.42 3.29
N LEU A 227 -16.68 -4.04 3.14
CA LEU A 227 -16.25 -2.63 3.10
C LEU A 227 -16.31 -2.00 1.71
N SER A 228 -16.45 -2.79 0.66
CA SER A 228 -16.30 -2.32 -0.73
C SER A 228 -17.24 -1.16 -1.06
N SER A 229 -18.52 -1.24 -0.69
CA SER A 229 -19.49 -0.16 -0.94
C SER A 229 -19.15 1.10 -0.16
N THR A 230 -18.74 0.97 1.10
CA THR A 230 -18.32 2.11 1.94
C THR A 230 -17.11 2.82 1.33
N ILE A 231 -16.08 2.09 0.95
CA ILE A 231 -14.87 2.66 0.33
C ILE A 231 -15.21 3.32 -1.01
N VAL A 232 -15.98 2.65 -1.88
CA VAL A 232 -16.39 3.21 -3.17
C VAL A 232 -17.18 4.50 -2.99
N ASN A 233 -18.13 4.55 -2.06
CA ASN A 233 -18.92 5.75 -1.81
C ASN A 233 -18.05 6.89 -1.27
N LEU A 234 -17.15 6.63 -0.31
CA LEU A 234 -16.23 7.65 0.20
C LEU A 234 -15.36 8.26 -0.90
N VAL A 235 -14.82 7.41 -1.79
CA VAL A 235 -14.00 7.87 -2.92
C VAL A 235 -14.86 8.64 -3.94
N HIS A 236 -16.02 8.12 -4.31
CA HIS A 236 -16.92 8.77 -5.25
C HIS A 236 -17.38 10.15 -4.76
N ASP A 237 -17.84 10.24 -3.52
CA ASP A 237 -18.27 11.51 -2.90
C ASP A 237 -17.13 12.53 -2.83
N PHE A 238 -15.92 12.07 -2.50
CA PHE A 238 -14.74 12.92 -2.50
C PHE A 238 -14.42 13.44 -3.90
N LEU A 239 -14.38 12.57 -4.90
CA LEU A 239 -14.06 12.94 -6.29
C LEU A 239 -15.12 13.91 -6.84
N SER A 240 -16.40 13.65 -6.61
CA SER A 240 -17.50 14.50 -7.08
C SER A 240 -17.44 15.92 -6.48
N ARG A 241 -17.08 16.04 -5.19
CA ARG A 241 -16.97 17.35 -4.51
C ARG A 241 -15.69 18.11 -4.86
N ARG A 242 -14.57 17.41 -5.07
CA ARG A 242 -13.25 18.02 -5.16
C ARG A 242 -12.67 18.10 -6.57
N CYS A 243 -13.16 17.26 -7.47
CA CYS A 243 -12.62 17.15 -8.82
C CYS A 243 -13.64 17.49 -9.92
N HIS A 244 -14.85 17.93 -9.54
CA HIS A 244 -15.92 18.34 -10.48
C HIS A 244 -16.26 17.30 -11.53
N ILE A 245 -16.37 16.01 -11.12
CA ILE A 245 -16.72 14.87 -11.97
C ILE A 245 -18.22 14.61 -11.87
#